data_fbc9e180e7308a6eeee305da9d65c022
#
_entry.id   fbc9e180e7308a6eeee305da9d65c022
#
_cell.length_a   1.000
_cell.length_b   1.000
_cell.length_c   1.000
_cell.angle_alpha   90.00
_cell.angle_beta   90.00
_cell.angle_gamma   90.00
#
_symmetry.space_group_name_H-M   'P 1'
#
loop_
_entity.id
_entity.type
_entity.pdbx_description
1 polymer ?
#
loop_
_entity_poly.entity_id
_entity_poly.type
_entity_poly.pdbx_seq_one_letter_code
_entity_poly.pdbx_strand_id
1 'polypeptide(L)'
;VESQQRLKIFNQWMPHVHVDFHEQGVDSPYYFAPAAEPFHEVITDFQRDFQTEIGKNHAKYFDANGWFYFTKERFDLLYPSYGDTYPTYNGGVGMTYEQGGSGRAGLGIKTSIGDTLTLKDRIAHHHTTGLSTVEVAARNITKLNSAFKSFFKDKKYPYKTYVLQGKEGHLNALAKLLDQHQITYGKTNAAQAKGFHYESGKDQSMAIKSNHMVIPGDQLKGTLVQVLFEPAAKLSDSLTYDITAWSLPYAYGLETVATNNTISVDQPFTHKDIDNQPLSESSYAFIAPWETMDNARF
;
A
#
# COMPACT_ATOMS: atom_id res chain seq x y z
N VAL A 1 2.43 14.20 -7.50
CA VAL A 1 1.62 14.32 -8.73
C VAL A 1 1.66 13.02 -9.53
N GLU A 2 2.84 12.48 -9.87
CA GLU A 2 2.99 11.27 -10.71
C GLU A 2 2.34 10.03 -10.09
N SER A 3 2.61 9.73 -8.82
CA SER A 3 2.00 8.59 -8.11
C SER A 3 0.47 8.68 -8.08
N GLN A 4 -0.09 9.89 -7.93
CA GLN A 4 -1.53 10.12 -7.96
C GLN A 4 -2.14 9.80 -9.34
N GLN A 5 -1.44 10.09 -10.44
CA GLN A 5 -1.90 9.74 -11.77
C GLN A 5 -1.80 8.24 -12.02
N ARG A 6 -0.73 7.59 -11.56
CA ARG A 6 -0.61 6.10 -11.61
C ARG A 6 -1.74 5.42 -10.86
N LEU A 7 -2.14 5.91 -9.67
CA LEU A 7 -3.25 5.35 -8.90
C LEU A 7 -4.58 5.38 -9.68
N LYS A 8 -4.85 6.45 -10.43
CA LYS A 8 -6.05 6.51 -11.27
C LYS A 8 -6.10 5.38 -12.29
N ILE A 9 -4.98 5.18 -13.01
CA ILE A 9 -4.86 4.12 -14.01
C ILE A 9 -4.93 2.75 -13.33
N PHE A 10 -4.20 2.56 -12.23
CA PHE A 10 -4.21 1.31 -11.48
C PHE A 10 -5.64 0.93 -11.04
N ASN A 11 -6.39 1.86 -10.46
CA ASN A 11 -7.76 1.61 -9.98
C ASN A 11 -8.76 1.37 -11.12
N GLN A 12 -8.49 1.84 -12.34
CA GLN A 12 -9.30 1.53 -13.52
C GLN A 12 -9.04 0.11 -14.04
N TRP A 13 -7.78 -0.34 -14.02
CA TRP A 13 -7.37 -1.62 -14.57
C TRP A 13 -7.41 -2.75 -13.56
N MET A 14 -7.02 -2.51 -12.33
CA MET A 14 -6.91 -3.52 -11.25
C MET A 14 -6.24 -4.81 -11.76
N PRO A 15 -4.95 -4.77 -12.12
CA PRO A 15 -4.28 -5.89 -12.77
C PRO A 15 -4.17 -7.10 -11.84
N HIS A 16 -4.35 -8.31 -12.40
CA HIS A 16 -4.18 -9.56 -11.65
C HIS A 16 -2.73 -9.86 -11.30
N VAL A 17 -1.78 -9.39 -12.10
CA VAL A 17 -0.34 -9.46 -11.84
C VAL A 17 0.26 -8.09 -12.09
N HIS A 18 1.07 -7.62 -11.16
CA HIS A 18 1.77 -6.35 -11.23
C HIS A 18 3.24 -6.54 -10.87
N VAL A 19 4.13 -5.99 -11.67
CA VAL A 19 5.57 -6.04 -11.43
C VAL A 19 6.12 -4.63 -11.38
N ASP A 20 6.87 -4.34 -10.32
CA ASP A 20 7.65 -3.12 -10.19
C ASP A 20 9.13 -3.45 -10.47
N PHE A 21 9.66 -2.87 -11.57
CA PHE A 21 11.04 -3.10 -11.98
C PHE A 21 11.95 -2.05 -11.36
N HIS A 22 12.89 -2.50 -10.54
CA HIS A 22 13.77 -1.68 -9.73
C HIS A 22 15.25 -2.01 -9.96
N GLU A 23 16.11 -1.15 -9.44
CA GLU A 23 17.56 -1.36 -9.37
C GLU A 23 18.07 -1.21 -7.93
N GLN A 24 18.93 -2.14 -7.54
CA GLN A 24 19.65 -2.16 -6.26
C GLN A 24 21.17 -1.96 -6.46
N GLY A 25 21.94 -2.05 -5.37
CA GLY A 25 23.40 -1.84 -5.41
C GLY A 25 24.12 -2.70 -6.47
N VAL A 26 25.17 -2.14 -7.05
CA VAL A 26 25.88 -2.73 -8.22
C VAL A 26 26.44 -4.14 -8.01
N ASP A 27 26.76 -4.48 -6.75
CA ASP A 27 27.34 -5.77 -6.37
C ASP A 27 26.29 -6.82 -6.00
N SER A 28 24.99 -6.45 -6.02
CA SER A 28 23.93 -7.38 -5.66
C SER A 28 23.56 -8.27 -6.86
N PRO A 29 23.37 -9.59 -6.62
CA PRO A 29 22.72 -10.47 -7.59
C PRO A 29 21.30 -9.98 -7.90
N TYR A 30 20.71 -10.48 -8.98
CA TYR A 30 19.34 -10.14 -9.32
C TYR A 30 18.36 -10.67 -8.28
N TYR A 31 17.34 -9.88 -7.92
CA TYR A 31 16.26 -10.31 -7.04
C TYR A 31 14.94 -10.47 -7.81
N PHE A 32 14.21 -11.53 -7.49
CA PHE A 32 12.82 -11.75 -7.90
C PHE A 32 12.05 -12.55 -6.84
N ALA A 33 10.71 -12.53 -6.98
CA ALA A 33 9.80 -13.27 -6.10
C ALA A 33 10.15 -14.77 -5.98
N PRO A 34 9.77 -15.43 -4.88
CA PRO A 34 8.94 -14.93 -3.81
C PRO A 34 9.69 -14.02 -2.83
N ALA A 35 8.93 -13.10 -2.21
CA ALA A 35 9.44 -12.15 -1.24
C ALA A 35 9.88 -12.82 0.07
N ALA A 36 10.58 -12.05 0.92
CA ALA A 36 10.92 -12.45 2.28
C ALA A 36 9.73 -12.30 3.23
N GLU A 37 9.77 -12.98 4.36
CA GLU A 37 8.90 -12.67 5.50
C GLU A 37 9.38 -11.35 6.20
N PRO A 38 8.50 -10.62 6.88
CA PRO A 38 7.09 -10.96 7.10
C PRO A 38 6.17 -10.59 5.95
N PHE A 39 5.17 -11.42 5.72
CA PHE A 39 4.01 -11.07 4.91
C PHE A 39 2.88 -10.60 5.81
N HIS A 40 2.17 -9.58 5.37
CA HIS A 40 0.92 -9.20 6.05
C HIS A 40 -0.09 -10.35 6.03
N GLU A 41 -0.82 -10.56 7.13
CA GLU A 41 -1.75 -11.69 7.28
C GLU A 41 -2.90 -11.71 6.27
N VAL A 42 -3.22 -10.59 5.64
CA VAL A 42 -4.27 -10.51 4.60
C VAL A 42 -3.86 -11.08 3.26
N ILE A 43 -2.56 -11.30 3.03
CA ILE A 43 -2.04 -11.87 1.79
C ILE A 43 -2.41 -13.34 1.73
N THR A 44 -3.17 -13.70 0.69
CA THR A 44 -3.75 -15.03 0.53
C THR A 44 -2.69 -16.08 0.15
N ASP A 45 -2.98 -17.34 0.48
CA ASP A 45 -2.11 -18.48 0.07
C ASP A 45 -1.92 -18.51 -1.45
N PHE A 46 -2.99 -18.23 -2.22
CA PHE A 46 -2.88 -18.15 -3.68
C PHE A 46 -1.83 -17.11 -4.14
N GLN A 47 -1.83 -15.92 -3.54
CA GLN A 47 -0.85 -14.88 -3.91
C GLN A 47 0.57 -15.30 -3.58
N ARG A 48 0.80 -15.94 -2.43
CA ARG A 48 2.10 -16.50 -2.00
C ARG A 48 2.58 -17.62 -2.94
N ASP A 49 1.69 -18.56 -3.23
CA ASP A 49 2.00 -19.71 -4.10
C ASP A 49 2.28 -19.26 -5.53
N PHE A 50 1.54 -18.28 -6.03
CA PHE A 50 1.73 -17.78 -7.39
C PHE A 50 3.03 -17.02 -7.55
N GLN A 51 3.47 -16.24 -6.55
CA GLN A 51 4.82 -15.67 -6.52
C GLN A 51 5.89 -16.77 -6.60
N THR A 52 5.70 -17.86 -5.88
CA THR A 52 6.62 -19.03 -5.92
C THR A 52 6.62 -19.70 -7.30
N GLU A 53 5.46 -19.82 -7.95
CA GLU A 53 5.36 -20.40 -9.31
C GLU A 53 6.11 -19.51 -10.33
N ILE A 54 5.94 -18.21 -10.26
CA ILE A 54 6.67 -17.24 -11.11
C ILE A 54 8.19 -17.31 -10.83
N GLY A 55 8.60 -17.29 -9.57
CA GLY A 55 10.00 -17.36 -9.18
C GLY A 55 10.71 -18.62 -9.67
N LYS A 56 10.05 -19.77 -9.60
CA LYS A 56 10.58 -21.04 -10.17
C LYS A 56 10.78 -20.95 -11.68
N ASN A 57 9.90 -20.27 -12.39
CA ASN A 57 10.05 -20.09 -13.83
C ASN A 57 11.20 -19.13 -14.17
N HIS A 58 11.40 -18.08 -13.36
CA HIS A 58 12.56 -17.19 -13.48
C HIS A 58 13.86 -17.94 -13.23
N ALA A 59 13.93 -18.70 -12.14
CA ALA A 59 15.09 -19.51 -11.78
C ALA A 59 15.53 -20.42 -12.95
N LYS A 60 14.59 -21.09 -13.61
CA LYS A 60 14.87 -21.91 -14.79
C LYS A 60 15.65 -21.17 -15.88
N TYR A 61 15.28 -19.90 -16.16
CA TYR A 61 15.98 -19.11 -17.17
C TYR A 61 17.30 -18.57 -16.68
N PHE A 62 17.39 -18.17 -15.42
CA PHE A 62 18.62 -17.67 -14.82
C PHE A 62 19.68 -18.76 -14.70
N ASP A 63 19.30 -19.95 -14.22
CA ASP A 63 20.17 -21.11 -14.13
C ASP A 63 20.71 -21.54 -15.51
N ALA A 64 19.85 -21.55 -16.54
CA ALA A 64 20.25 -21.90 -17.91
C ALA A 64 21.28 -20.91 -18.52
N ASN A 65 21.29 -19.65 -18.03
CA ASN A 65 22.23 -18.62 -18.49
C ASN A 65 23.40 -18.39 -17.53
N GLY A 66 23.45 -19.08 -16.39
CA GLY A 66 24.47 -18.85 -15.35
C GLY A 66 24.39 -17.50 -14.67
N TRP A 67 23.21 -16.91 -14.59
CA TRP A 67 23.00 -15.61 -13.93
C TRP A 67 22.71 -15.77 -12.45
N PHE A 68 23.36 -14.98 -11.61
CA PHE A 68 23.16 -15.01 -10.17
C PHE A 68 21.88 -14.28 -9.77
N TYR A 69 21.14 -14.88 -8.84
CA TYR A 69 19.92 -14.33 -8.27
C TYR A 69 19.72 -14.76 -6.82
N PHE A 70 18.81 -14.09 -6.14
CA PHE A 70 18.31 -14.50 -4.82
C PHE A 70 16.81 -14.28 -4.70
N THR A 71 16.21 -14.96 -3.75
CA THR A 71 14.78 -14.86 -3.39
C THR A 71 14.64 -14.95 -1.87
N LYS A 72 13.51 -14.55 -1.32
CA LYS A 72 13.17 -14.69 0.11
C LYS A 72 14.15 -14.00 1.05
N GLU A 73 14.84 -12.99 0.60
CA GLU A 73 15.77 -12.19 1.38
C GLU A 73 15.49 -10.71 1.17
N ARG A 74 15.65 -9.88 2.23
CA ARG A 74 15.51 -8.44 2.27
C ARG A 74 14.08 -7.93 2.06
N PHE A 75 13.52 -8.11 0.88
CA PHE A 75 12.27 -7.47 0.47
C PHE A 75 11.08 -8.26 0.96
N ASP A 76 10.38 -7.71 1.96
CA ASP A 76 9.15 -8.30 2.53
C ASP A 76 7.88 -7.77 1.83
N LEU A 77 6.70 -8.28 2.22
CA LEU A 77 5.40 -7.82 1.72
C LEU A 77 4.54 -7.30 2.88
N LEU A 78 4.96 -6.22 3.47
CA LEU A 78 4.30 -5.64 4.65
C LEU A 78 3.85 -4.20 4.44
N TYR A 79 4.75 -3.28 4.10
CA TYR A 79 4.45 -1.87 3.97
C TYR A 79 3.54 -1.56 2.77
N PRO A 80 2.37 -0.89 2.96
CA PRO A 80 1.30 -0.87 1.95
C PRO A 80 1.52 0.04 0.74
N SER A 81 2.59 0.84 0.69
CA SER A 81 2.75 1.83 -0.38
C SER A 81 3.76 1.44 -1.46
N TYR A 82 4.31 0.23 -1.43
CA TYR A 82 5.21 -0.25 -2.48
C TYR A 82 4.48 -0.76 -3.71
N GLY A 83 5.20 -0.84 -4.84
CA GLY A 83 4.68 -1.32 -6.10
C GLY A 83 4.31 -2.81 -6.13
N ASP A 84 4.72 -3.59 -5.15
CA ASP A 84 4.34 -4.98 -4.96
C ASP A 84 3.22 -5.18 -3.94
N THR A 85 3.27 -4.48 -2.79
CA THR A 85 2.29 -4.65 -1.71
C THR A 85 0.95 -3.99 -2.04
N TYR A 86 0.95 -2.79 -2.60
CA TYR A 86 -0.29 -2.08 -2.93
C TYR A 86 -1.18 -2.88 -3.90
N PRO A 87 -0.67 -3.43 -5.03
CA PRO A 87 -1.44 -4.33 -5.88
C PRO A 87 -1.93 -5.59 -5.15
N THR A 88 -1.10 -6.14 -4.25
CA THR A 88 -1.42 -7.34 -3.48
C THR A 88 -2.59 -7.10 -2.53
N TYR A 89 -2.65 -5.95 -1.88
CA TYR A 89 -3.78 -5.55 -1.03
C TYR A 89 -5.04 -5.16 -1.81
N ASN A 90 -4.94 -5.07 -3.11
CA ASN A 90 -6.04 -4.86 -4.05
C ASN A 90 -6.40 -6.11 -4.87
N GLY A 91 -5.93 -7.29 -4.47
CA GLY A 91 -6.32 -8.59 -5.05
C GLY A 91 -5.42 -9.09 -6.17
N GLY A 92 -4.45 -8.31 -6.63
CA GLY A 92 -3.44 -8.74 -7.58
C GLY A 92 -2.34 -9.57 -6.93
N VAL A 93 -1.41 -10.08 -7.72
CA VAL A 93 -0.13 -10.62 -7.29
C VAL A 93 0.93 -9.57 -7.62
N GLY A 94 1.35 -8.82 -6.62
CA GLY A 94 2.38 -7.80 -6.76
C GLY A 94 3.77 -8.38 -6.51
N MET A 95 4.76 -7.90 -7.25
CA MET A 95 6.16 -8.34 -7.12
C MET A 95 7.10 -7.19 -7.45
N THR A 96 8.24 -7.17 -6.79
CA THR A 96 9.37 -6.32 -7.15
C THR A 96 10.48 -7.18 -7.73
N TYR A 97 11.12 -6.70 -8.79
CA TYR A 97 12.33 -7.29 -9.37
C TYR A 97 13.46 -6.26 -9.31
N GLU A 98 14.60 -6.67 -8.76
CA GLU A 98 15.71 -5.77 -8.49
C GLU A 98 16.96 -6.17 -9.25
N GLN A 99 17.41 -5.31 -10.14
CA GLN A 99 18.65 -5.46 -10.88
C GLN A 99 19.79 -4.73 -10.17
N GLY A 100 20.97 -5.33 -10.05
CA GLY A 100 22.18 -4.60 -9.68
C GLY A 100 22.49 -3.49 -10.68
N GLY A 101 22.91 -2.30 -10.17
CA GLY A 101 23.24 -1.20 -11.09
C GLY A 101 23.00 0.20 -10.50
N SER A 102 21.81 0.45 -9.99
CA SER A 102 21.39 1.63 -9.20
C SER A 102 22.14 2.93 -9.49
N GLY A 103 21.89 3.54 -10.64
CA GLY A 103 22.40 4.86 -11.01
C GLY A 103 23.92 4.96 -11.26
N ARG A 104 24.66 3.88 -11.05
CA ARG A 104 26.13 3.87 -11.19
C ARG A 104 26.66 3.10 -12.41
N ALA A 105 25.92 2.07 -12.85
CA ALA A 105 26.47 1.11 -13.81
C ALA A 105 26.75 1.69 -15.21
N GLY A 106 26.01 2.72 -15.64
CA GLY A 106 26.19 3.27 -16.99
C GLY A 106 26.12 2.18 -18.08
N LEU A 107 27.09 2.20 -19.00
CA LEU A 107 27.25 1.15 -20.02
C LEU A 107 27.90 -0.13 -19.47
N GLY A 108 28.71 -0.02 -18.43
CA GLY A 108 29.35 -1.12 -17.74
C GLY A 108 30.12 -0.65 -16.51
N ILE A 109 30.18 -1.49 -15.47
CA ILE A 109 30.90 -1.22 -14.22
C ILE A 109 31.54 -2.52 -13.74
N LYS A 110 32.74 -2.43 -13.16
CA LYS A 110 33.35 -3.53 -12.43
C LYS A 110 32.68 -3.71 -11.08
N THR A 111 32.22 -4.91 -10.79
CA THR A 111 31.70 -5.30 -9.48
C THR A 111 32.83 -5.58 -8.48
N SER A 112 32.53 -5.64 -7.21
CA SER A 112 33.51 -5.95 -6.15
C SER A 112 34.12 -7.36 -6.28
N ILE A 113 33.42 -8.29 -6.94
CA ILE A 113 33.91 -9.65 -7.22
C ILE A 113 34.74 -9.75 -8.50
N GLY A 114 34.98 -8.63 -9.19
CA GLY A 114 35.83 -8.56 -10.37
C GLY A 114 35.14 -8.72 -11.72
N ASP A 115 33.85 -9.07 -11.75
CA ASP A 115 33.04 -9.16 -12.98
C ASP A 115 32.71 -7.78 -13.52
N THR A 116 32.31 -7.73 -14.79
CA THR A 116 31.82 -6.50 -15.42
C THR A 116 30.32 -6.62 -15.68
N LEU A 117 29.53 -5.86 -14.94
CA LEU A 117 28.09 -5.73 -15.15
C LEU A 117 27.84 -4.71 -16.27
N THR A 118 27.31 -5.15 -17.40
CA THR A 118 27.01 -4.27 -18.55
C THR A 118 25.54 -3.86 -18.60
N LEU A 119 25.22 -2.79 -19.35
CA LEU A 119 23.84 -2.43 -19.66
C LEU A 119 23.11 -3.55 -20.40
N LYS A 120 23.82 -4.29 -21.29
CA LYS A 120 23.24 -5.42 -22.01
C LYS A 120 22.78 -6.52 -21.05
N ASP A 121 23.58 -6.85 -20.03
CA ASP A 121 23.23 -7.87 -19.03
C ASP A 121 22.00 -7.42 -18.23
N ARG A 122 21.96 -6.18 -17.77
CA ARG A 122 20.83 -5.62 -17.03
C ARG A 122 19.54 -5.64 -17.84
N ILE A 123 19.60 -5.29 -19.12
CA ILE A 123 18.45 -5.38 -20.04
C ILE A 123 18.03 -6.84 -20.22
N ALA A 124 18.97 -7.76 -20.42
CA ALA A 124 18.68 -9.18 -20.62
C ALA A 124 17.97 -9.78 -19.39
N HIS A 125 18.42 -9.46 -18.18
CA HIS A 125 17.80 -9.94 -16.94
C HIS A 125 16.35 -9.45 -16.79
N HIS A 126 16.12 -8.13 -16.86
CA HIS A 126 14.77 -7.57 -16.76
C HIS A 126 13.83 -8.02 -17.87
N HIS A 127 14.32 -8.09 -19.11
CA HIS A 127 13.54 -8.58 -20.23
C HIS A 127 13.12 -10.05 -20.03
N THR A 128 14.04 -10.90 -19.57
CA THR A 128 13.77 -12.30 -19.31
C THR A 128 12.73 -12.49 -18.21
N THR A 129 12.85 -11.78 -17.08
CA THR A 129 11.87 -11.87 -16.00
C THR A 129 10.50 -11.31 -16.42
N GLY A 130 10.47 -10.26 -17.21
CA GLY A 130 9.23 -9.73 -17.79
C GLY A 130 8.51 -10.76 -18.65
N LEU A 131 9.21 -11.37 -19.62
CA LEU A 131 8.64 -12.40 -20.49
C LEU A 131 8.23 -13.67 -19.71
N SER A 132 9.06 -14.09 -18.76
CA SER A 132 8.77 -15.24 -17.89
C SER A 132 7.52 -15.00 -17.02
N THR A 133 7.28 -13.77 -16.54
CA THR A 133 6.05 -13.39 -15.83
C THR A 133 4.83 -13.54 -16.75
N VAL A 134 4.91 -13.01 -17.96
CA VAL A 134 3.81 -13.11 -18.95
C VAL A 134 3.53 -14.58 -19.30
N GLU A 135 4.57 -15.39 -19.46
CA GLU A 135 4.46 -16.84 -19.74
C GLU A 135 3.67 -17.55 -18.64
N VAL A 136 4.02 -17.35 -17.36
CA VAL A 136 3.32 -17.98 -16.22
C VAL A 136 1.90 -17.47 -16.11
N ALA A 137 1.69 -16.15 -16.24
CA ALA A 137 0.36 -15.56 -16.18
C ALA A 137 -0.56 -16.10 -17.29
N ALA A 138 -0.05 -16.22 -18.53
CA ALA A 138 -0.81 -16.76 -19.67
C ALA A 138 -1.22 -18.22 -19.46
N ARG A 139 -0.33 -19.05 -18.91
CA ARG A 139 -0.66 -20.45 -18.57
C ARG A 139 -1.69 -20.59 -17.46
N ASN A 140 -1.81 -19.61 -16.60
CA ASN A 140 -2.65 -19.63 -15.40
C ASN A 140 -3.84 -18.67 -15.44
N ILE A 141 -4.26 -18.21 -16.60
CA ILE A 141 -5.30 -17.15 -16.75
C ILE A 141 -6.60 -17.50 -16.02
N THR A 142 -7.02 -18.76 -16.05
CA THR A 142 -8.24 -19.22 -15.35
C THR A 142 -8.07 -19.18 -13.83
N LYS A 143 -6.92 -19.59 -13.31
CA LYS A 143 -6.61 -19.53 -11.87
C LYS A 143 -6.56 -18.08 -11.39
N LEU A 144 -5.87 -17.19 -12.11
CA LEU A 144 -5.78 -15.76 -11.81
C LEU A 144 -7.15 -15.12 -11.74
N ASN A 145 -7.99 -15.32 -12.77
CA ASN A 145 -9.35 -14.79 -12.78
C ASN A 145 -10.19 -15.29 -11.61
N SER A 146 -10.10 -16.57 -11.28
CA SER A 146 -10.86 -17.17 -10.18
C SER A 146 -10.39 -16.64 -8.83
N ALA A 147 -9.09 -16.57 -8.60
CA ALA A 147 -8.50 -16.09 -7.37
C ALA A 147 -8.80 -14.59 -7.16
N PHE A 148 -8.67 -13.77 -8.21
CA PHE A 148 -9.01 -12.35 -8.15
C PHE A 148 -10.49 -12.13 -7.78
N LYS A 149 -11.41 -12.86 -8.40
CA LYS A 149 -12.84 -12.80 -8.03
C LYS A 149 -13.09 -13.26 -6.59
N SER A 150 -12.38 -14.29 -6.13
CA SER A 150 -12.52 -14.81 -4.77
C SER A 150 -11.94 -13.86 -3.71
N PHE A 151 -10.95 -13.06 -4.07
CA PHE A 151 -10.33 -12.10 -3.17
C PHE A 151 -11.34 -11.11 -2.57
N PHE A 152 -12.38 -10.74 -3.32
CA PHE A 152 -13.40 -9.77 -2.89
C PHE A 152 -14.65 -10.41 -2.25
N LYS A 153 -14.67 -11.74 -2.11
CA LYS A 153 -15.83 -12.45 -1.56
C LYS A 153 -15.60 -12.88 -0.11
N ASP A 154 -16.68 -12.90 0.65
CA ASP A 154 -16.77 -13.53 1.99
C ASP A 154 -15.64 -13.13 2.96
N LYS A 155 -15.13 -11.92 2.85
CA LYS A 155 -14.10 -11.40 3.75
C LYS A 155 -14.67 -11.12 5.14
N LYS A 156 -13.93 -11.54 6.15
CA LYS A 156 -14.18 -11.17 7.55
C LYS A 156 -13.04 -10.29 8.02
N TYR A 157 -13.38 -9.06 8.38
CA TYR A 157 -12.41 -8.11 8.89
C TYR A 157 -12.44 -8.07 10.42
N PRO A 158 -11.29 -7.88 11.09
CA PRO A 158 -11.23 -7.75 12.56
C PRO A 158 -12.10 -6.61 13.07
N TYR A 159 -12.16 -5.51 12.32
CA TYR A 159 -13.01 -4.38 12.61
C TYR A 159 -13.95 -4.11 11.43
N LYS A 160 -15.24 -3.87 11.74
CA LYS A 160 -16.24 -3.60 10.72
C LYS A 160 -16.38 -2.13 10.39
N THR A 161 -15.95 -1.25 11.30
CA THR A 161 -16.06 0.20 11.12
C THR A 161 -14.97 0.91 11.90
N TYR A 162 -14.42 1.96 11.30
CA TYR A 162 -13.53 2.92 11.94
C TYR A 162 -14.25 4.27 12.04
N VAL A 163 -14.29 4.85 13.25
CA VAL A 163 -14.87 6.17 13.51
C VAL A 163 -13.76 7.09 13.93
N LEU A 164 -13.59 8.19 13.19
CA LEU A 164 -12.47 9.11 13.34
C LEU A 164 -12.95 10.52 13.68
N GLN A 165 -12.25 11.16 14.61
CA GLN A 165 -12.41 12.57 14.91
C GLN A 165 -11.05 13.27 14.95
N GLY A 166 -11.04 14.55 14.66
CA GLY A 166 -9.83 15.36 14.69
C GLY A 166 -10.03 16.74 14.10
N LYS A 167 -8.92 17.42 13.85
CA LYS A 167 -8.93 18.73 13.20
C LYS A 167 -9.46 18.61 11.77
N GLU A 168 -10.24 19.59 11.34
CA GLU A 168 -10.87 19.58 10.01
C GLU A 168 -9.84 19.41 8.89
N GLY A 169 -8.70 20.08 8.98
CA GLY A 169 -7.63 19.94 7.98
C GLY A 169 -7.06 18.54 7.88
N HIS A 170 -6.91 17.80 8.98
CA HIS A 170 -6.46 16.41 8.98
C HIS A 170 -7.51 15.47 8.37
N LEU A 171 -8.79 15.64 8.74
CA LEU A 171 -9.87 14.85 8.16
C LEU A 171 -10.03 15.13 6.66
N ASN A 172 -9.90 16.39 6.22
CA ASN A 172 -9.93 16.76 4.80
C ASN A 172 -8.75 16.14 4.02
N ALA A 173 -7.54 16.16 4.59
CA ALA A 173 -6.37 15.54 3.97
C ALA A 173 -6.53 14.02 3.84
N LEU A 174 -7.05 13.37 4.89
CA LEU A 174 -7.38 11.93 4.83
C LEU A 174 -8.46 11.66 3.78
N ALA A 175 -9.54 12.44 3.75
CA ALA A 175 -10.62 12.29 2.76
C ALA A 175 -10.09 12.32 1.33
N LYS A 176 -9.21 13.27 0.99
CA LYS A 176 -8.55 13.35 -0.31
C LYS A 176 -7.72 12.10 -0.64
N LEU A 177 -7.03 11.52 0.36
CA LEU A 177 -6.32 10.26 0.20
C LEU A 177 -7.29 9.11 -0.09
N LEU A 178 -8.38 9.00 0.68
CA LEU A 178 -9.37 7.95 0.51
C LEU A 178 -10.04 7.99 -0.88
N ASP A 179 -10.35 9.19 -1.38
CA ASP A 179 -10.88 9.37 -2.74
C ASP A 179 -9.93 8.84 -3.81
N GLN A 180 -8.63 9.10 -3.68
CA GLN A 180 -7.60 8.60 -4.61
C GLN A 180 -7.53 7.08 -4.63
N HIS A 181 -7.80 6.43 -3.50
CA HIS A 181 -7.82 4.98 -3.36
C HIS A 181 -9.21 4.35 -3.59
N GLN A 182 -10.24 5.15 -3.89
CA GLN A 182 -11.62 4.70 -4.05
C GLN A 182 -12.17 3.97 -2.81
N ILE A 183 -11.77 4.43 -1.62
CA ILE A 183 -12.27 3.94 -0.34
C ILE A 183 -13.53 4.71 0.02
N THR A 184 -14.60 3.99 0.34
CA THR A 184 -15.87 4.57 0.79
C THR A 184 -15.77 5.07 2.22
N TYR A 185 -16.23 6.27 2.47
CA TYR A 185 -16.30 6.92 3.79
C TYR A 185 -17.46 7.93 3.82
N GLY A 186 -17.80 8.41 5.01
CA GLY A 186 -18.85 9.43 5.14
C GLY A 186 -19.14 9.81 6.59
N LYS A 187 -20.36 10.22 6.85
CA LYS A 187 -20.89 10.56 8.18
C LYS A 187 -22.01 9.60 8.56
N THR A 188 -22.32 9.53 9.86
CA THR A 188 -23.38 8.67 10.38
C THR A 188 -24.29 9.43 11.34
N ASN A 189 -25.52 8.94 11.50
CA ASN A 189 -26.47 9.39 12.52
C ASN A 189 -26.34 8.59 13.83
N ALA A 190 -25.45 7.59 13.92
CA ALA A 190 -25.20 6.86 15.15
C ALA A 190 -24.67 7.79 16.24
N ALA A 191 -25.13 7.61 17.47
CA ALA A 191 -24.78 8.49 18.58
C ALA A 191 -23.40 8.18 19.20
N GLN A 192 -22.95 6.93 19.08
CA GLN A 192 -21.69 6.46 19.68
C GLN A 192 -21.11 5.26 18.97
N ALA A 193 -19.80 5.08 19.11
CA ALA A 193 -19.08 3.84 18.76
C ALA A 193 -18.40 3.28 20.01
N LYS A 194 -18.35 1.95 20.13
CA LYS A 194 -17.59 1.25 21.18
C LYS A 194 -16.66 0.25 20.54
N GLY A 195 -15.39 0.25 20.94
CA GLY A 195 -14.36 -0.65 20.44
C GLY A 195 -12.98 -0.19 20.86
N PHE A 196 -11.96 -0.66 20.14
CA PHE A 196 -10.56 -0.33 20.39
C PHE A 196 -10.30 1.16 20.13
N HIS A 197 -9.90 1.87 21.16
CA HIS A 197 -9.58 3.29 21.11
C HIS A 197 -8.06 3.48 20.96
N TYR A 198 -7.64 4.17 19.91
CA TYR A 198 -6.25 4.22 19.47
C TYR A 198 -5.30 4.89 20.47
N GLU A 199 -5.71 5.99 21.11
CA GLU A 199 -4.86 6.69 22.08
C GLU A 199 -4.68 5.91 23.36
N SER A 200 -5.75 5.25 23.85
CA SER A 200 -5.70 4.54 25.13
C SER A 200 -5.22 3.08 24.99
N GLY A 201 -5.25 2.50 23.77
CA GLY A 201 -4.95 1.10 23.53
C GLY A 201 -5.95 0.14 24.19
N LYS A 202 -7.18 0.60 24.53
CA LYS A 202 -8.20 -0.16 25.24
C LYS A 202 -9.58 0.03 24.63
N ASP A 203 -10.49 -0.89 24.90
CA ASP A 203 -11.88 -0.72 24.50
C ASP A 203 -12.54 0.44 25.28
N GLN A 204 -13.06 1.39 24.52
CA GLN A 204 -13.78 2.57 25.03
C GLN A 204 -14.97 2.91 24.14
N SER A 205 -15.87 3.76 24.70
CA SER A 205 -16.96 4.37 23.94
C SER A 205 -16.58 5.80 23.56
N MET A 206 -16.81 6.15 22.30
CA MET A 206 -16.64 7.51 21.77
C MET A 206 -18.01 8.03 21.30
N ALA A 207 -18.41 9.20 21.77
CA ALA A 207 -19.60 9.89 21.25
C ALA A 207 -19.34 10.38 19.84
N ILE A 208 -20.27 10.12 18.92
CA ILE A 208 -20.16 10.53 17.52
C ILE A 208 -20.82 11.91 17.35
N LYS A 209 -20.11 12.83 16.70
CA LYS A 209 -20.59 14.18 16.34
C LYS A 209 -20.72 14.31 14.83
N SER A 210 -21.41 15.33 14.37
CA SER A 210 -21.67 15.57 12.94
C SER A 210 -20.43 15.84 12.07
N ASN A 211 -19.29 16.12 12.68
CA ASN A 211 -18.01 16.35 11.99
C ASN A 211 -17.11 15.09 11.99
N HIS A 212 -17.51 13.99 12.60
CA HIS A 212 -16.74 12.76 12.60
C HIS A 212 -16.85 12.04 11.25
N MET A 213 -15.79 11.34 10.88
CA MET A 213 -15.74 10.51 9.69
C MET A 213 -15.94 9.05 10.07
N VAL A 214 -16.67 8.32 9.23
CA VAL A 214 -16.90 6.88 9.37
C VAL A 214 -16.39 6.17 8.12
N ILE A 215 -15.62 5.10 8.32
CA ILE A 215 -15.08 4.27 7.23
C ILE A 215 -15.54 2.83 7.48
N PRO A 216 -16.45 2.28 6.65
CA PRO A 216 -16.84 0.88 6.75
C PRO A 216 -15.70 -0.03 6.30
N GLY A 217 -15.45 -1.11 7.05
CA GLY A 217 -14.50 -2.17 6.65
C GLY A 217 -15.08 -3.07 5.56
N ASP A 218 -16.41 -3.31 5.59
CA ASP A 218 -17.09 -4.13 4.60
C ASP A 218 -17.40 -3.32 3.34
N GLN A 219 -16.41 -3.22 2.47
CA GLN A 219 -16.49 -2.55 1.17
C GLN A 219 -15.54 -3.20 0.17
N LEU A 220 -15.64 -2.85 -1.12
CA LEU A 220 -14.78 -3.42 -2.16
C LEU A 220 -13.28 -3.31 -1.81
N LYS A 221 -12.86 -2.18 -1.27
CA LYS A 221 -11.48 -1.92 -0.80
C LYS A 221 -11.24 -2.36 0.65
N GLY A 222 -12.09 -3.21 1.22
CA GLY A 222 -12.05 -3.56 2.65
C GLY A 222 -10.72 -4.14 3.13
N THR A 223 -10.04 -4.96 2.32
CA THR A 223 -8.69 -5.46 2.65
C THR A 223 -7.67 -4.31 2.75
N LEU A 224 -7.70 -3.37 1.81
CA LEU A 224 -6.85 -2.18 1.87
C LEU A 224 -7.21 -1.30 3.08
N VAL A 225 -8.51 -1.15 3.38
CA VAL A 225 -8.97 -0.45 4.60
C VAL A 225 -8.41 -1.11 5.85
N GLN A 226 -8.49 -2.44 5.98
CA GLN A 226 -7.89 -3.14 7.12
C GLN A 226 -6.42 -2.78 7.26
N VAL A 227 -5.62 -2.96 6.21
CA VAL A 227 -4.17 -2.72 6.22
C VAL A 227 -3.84 -1.27 6.59
N LEU A 228 -4.60 -0.30 6.08
CA LEU A 228 -4.35 1.12 6.31
C LEU A 228 -4.83 1.63 7.67
N PHE A 229 -5.82 0.98 8.28
CA PHE A 229 -6.51 1.46 9.48
C PHE A 229 -6.40 0.56 10.69
N GLU A 230 -5.86 -0.65 10.61
CA GLU A 230 -5.70 -1.49 11.79
C GLU A 230 -4.70 -0.88 12.79
N PRO A 231 -4.96 -1.02 14.10
CA PRO A 231 -4.08 -0.46 15.12
C PRO A 231 -2.73 -1.15 15.22
N ALA A 232 -2.66 -2.41 14.83
CA ALA A 232 -1.45 -3.24 14.82
C ALA A 232 -1.60 -4.35 13.79
N ALA A 233 -0.55 -4.59 13.00
CA ALA A 233 -0.44 -5.74 12.13
C ALA A 233 0.15 -6.94 12.88
N LYS A 234 -0.25 -8.16 12.51
CA LYS A 234 0.41 -9.38 12.95
C LYS A 234 1.67 -9.61 12.11
N LEU A 235 2.78 -9.82 12.78
CA LEU A 235 4.05 -10.12 12.14
C LEU A 235 4.40 -11.59 12.33
N SER A 236 4.84 -12.27 11.26
CA SER A 236 5.40 -13.61 11.32
C SER A 236 6.87 -13.61 11.71
N ASP A 237 7.55 -12.47 11.53
CA ASP A 237 8.93 -12.22 11.92
C ASP A 237 9.03 -10.84 12.58
N SER A 238 10.00 -10.66 13.48
CA SER A 238 10.29 -9.39 14.15
C SER A 238 11.15 -8.44 13.32
N LEU A 239 11.85 -8.95 12.33
CA LEU A 239 12.70 -8.17 11.42
C LEU A 239 11.93 -7.87 10.14
N THR A 240 11.72 -6.59 9.88
CA THR A 240 11.08 -6.08 8.66
C THR A 240 12.10 -5.30 7.84
N TYR A 241 11.90 -5.25 6.52
CA TYR A 241 12.70 -4.39 5.64
C TYR A 241 12.48 -2.91 5.99
N ASP A 242 11.24 -2.55 6.24
CA ASP A 242 10.85 -1.22 6.67
C ASP A 242 10.62 -1.14 8.17
N ILE A 243 11.07 -0.02 8.74
CA ILE A 243 10.81 0.37 10.13
C ILE A 243 9.69 1.42 10.24
N THR A 244 8.96 1.65 9.17
CA THR A 244 7.93 2.70 9.06
C THR A 244 6.59 2.22 9.58
N ALA A 245 5.99 2.94 10.53
CA ALA A 245 4.59 2.78 10.91
C ALA A 245 3.68 3.50 9.90
N TRP A 246 2.56 2.88 9.54
CA TRP A 246 1.69 3.42 8.48
C TRP A 246 0.21 3.55 8.84
N SER A 247 -0.24 3.06 10.00
CA SER A 247 -1.66 3.16 10.37
C SER A 247 -2.15 4.60 10.29
N LEU A 248 -3.08 4.87 9.38
CA LEU A 248 -3.51 6.22 9.03
C LEU A 248 -4.09 7.02 10.20
N PRO A 249 -4.85 6.43 11.16
CA PRO A 249 -5.28 7.15 12.35
C PRO A 249 -4.13 7.81 13.10
N TYR A 250 -3.05 7.08 13.34
CA TYR A 250 -1.87 7.62 14.00
C TYR A 250 -1.12 8.63 13.12
N ALA A 251 -0.93 8.31 11.83
CA ALA A 251 -0.20 9.16 10.90
C ALA A 251 -0.87 10.53 10.69
N TYR A 252 -2.21 10.58 10.75
CA TYR A 252 -2.98 11.83 10.63
C TYR A 252 -3.32 12.48 11.99
N GLY A 253 -2.88 11.88 13.11
CA GLY A 253 -3.18 12.40 14.44
C GLY A 253 -4.69 12.49 14.72
N LEU A 254 -5.42 11.43 14.36
CA LEU A 254 -6.87 11.36 14.51
C LEU A 254 -7.24 10.43 15.68
N GLU A 255 -8.02 10.93 16.61
CA GLU A 255 -8.64 10.09 17.63
C GLU A 255 -9.60 9.12 16.93
N THR A 256 -9.42 7.82 17.19
CA THR A 256 -10.13 6.81 16.42
C THR A 256 -10.63 5.68 17.33
N VAL A 257 -11.81 5.17 17.00
CA VAL A 257 -12.34 3.91 17.54
C VAL A 257 -12.55 2.92 16.40
N ALA A 258 -11.88 1.77 16.48
CA ALA A 258 -12.14 0.61 15.62
C ALA A 258 -13.16 -0.31 16.28
N THR A 259 -14.27 -0.59 15.63
CA THR A 259 -15.39 -1.34 16.22
C THR A 259 -15.77 -2.57 15.40
N ASN A 260 -16.21 -3.63 16.13
CA ASN A 260 -16.80 -4.83 15.52
C ASN A 260 -18.27 -4.66 15.13
N ASN A 261 -18.86 -3.50 15.44
CA ASN A 261 -20.20 -3.17 15.02
C ASN A 261 -20.20 -2.53 13.64
N THR A 262 -21.18 -2.87 12.82
CA THR A 262 -21.43 -2.17 11.57
C THR A 262 -22.12 -0.84 11.89
N ILE A 263 -21.48 0.27 11.50
CA ILE A 263 -22.06 1.61 11.57
C ILE A 263 -22.24 2.08 10.12
N SER A 264 -23.46 2.45 9.76
CA SER A 264 -23.79 2.88 8.41
C SER A 264 -23.18 4.25 8.06
N VAL A 265 -22.88 4.43 6.81
CA VAL A 265 -22.64 5.77 6.23
C VAL A 265 -23.99 6.29 5.77
N ASP A 266 -24.50 7.33 6.44
CA ASP A 266 -25.82 7.87 6.20
C ASP A 266 -25.78 9.18 5.37
N GLN A 267 -24.63 9.84 5.36
CA GLN A 267 -24.44 11.12 4.67
C GLN A 267 -23.01 11.20 4.10
N PRO A 268 -22.80 11.91 2.99
CA PRO A 268 -21.46 12.14 2.47
C PRO A 268 -20.64 13.00 3.45
N PHE A 269 -19.35 12.71 3.57
CA PHE A 269 -18.38 13.62 4.16
C PHE A 269 -17.80 14.46 3.02
N THR A 270 -18.10 15.75 3.02
CA THR A 270 -17.58 16.68 2.01
C THR A 270 -16.35 17.37 2.58
N HIS A 271 -15.18 17.08 2.02
CA HIS A 271 -13.99 17.86 2.32
C HIS A 271 -14.07 19.20 1.57
N LYS A 272 -13.56 20.24 2.22
CA LYS A 272 -13.46 21.57 1.62
C LYS A 272 -12.04 21.77 1.13
N ASP A 273 -11.90 22.30 -0.07
CA ASP A 273 -10.65 22.92 -0.47
C ASP A 273 -10.49 24.21 0.31
N ILE A 274 -9.26 24.50 0.72
CA ILE A 274 -8.98 25.77 1.40
C ILE A 274 -9.17 26.88 0.36
N ASP A 275 -10.20 27.65 0.58
CA ASP A 275 -10.41 28.88 -0.17
C ASP A 275 -9.42 29.92 0.39
N ASN A 276 -8.34 30.18 -0.34
CA ASN A 276 -7.39 31.22 0.00
C ASN A 276 -8.10 32.57 -0.22
N GLN A 277 -8.85 33.02 0.76
CA GLN A 277 -9.40 34.37 0.74
C GLN A 277 -8.24 35.38 0.77
N PRO A 278 -8.23 36.38 -0.10
CA PRO A 278 -7.21 37.40 -0.07
C PRO A 278 -7.23 38.10 1.30
N LEU A 279 -6.05 38.25 1.88
CA LEU A 279 -5.89 38.95 3.14
C LEU A 279 -6.33 40.42 3.00
N SER A 280 -7.00 40.95 4.04
CA SER A 280 -7.35 42.38 4.05
C SER A 280 -6.08 43.23 4.13
N GLU A 281 -5.88 44.10 3.15
CA GLU A 281 -4.74 45.05 3.12
C GLU A 281 -4.69 45.98 4.32
N SER A 282 -5.79 46.12 5.07
CA SER A 282 -5.91 46.98 6.24
C SER A 282 -5.52 46.33 7.58
N SER A 283 -5.12 45.06 7.57
CA SER A 283 -4.77 44.34 8.80
C SER A 283 -3.36 44.69 9.27
N TYR A 284 -3.22 45.05 10.55
CA TYR A 284 -1.93 45.34 11.17
C TYR A 284 -1.08 44.07 11.41
N ALA A 285 -1.74 42.95 11.69
CA ALA A 285 -1.11 41.65 11.91
C ALA A 285 -2.11 40.51 11.67
N PHE A 286 -1.59 39.32 11.40
CA PHE A 286 -2.36 38.10 11.26
C PHE A 286 -1.89 37.08 12.28
N ILE A 287 -2.83 36.35 12.86
CA ILE A 287 -2.55 35.19 13.74
C ILE A 287 -3.09 33.97 13.05
N ALA A 288 -2.19 33.04 12.70
CA ALA A 288 -2.55 31.74 12.13
C ALA A 288 -2.24 30.63 13.15
N PRO A 289 -3.18 29.70 13.42
CA PRO A 289 -2.85 28.50 14.19
C PRO A 289 -1.84 27.66 13.39
N TRP A 290 -0.79 27.17 14.03
CA TRP A 290 0.19 26.29 13.38
C TRP A 290 -0.14 24.82 13.67
N GLU A 291 -1.20 24.32 13.03
CA GLU A 291 -1.79 23.03 13.40
C GLU A 291 -1.83 22.01 12.26
N THR A 292 -1.85 22.45 11.01
CA THR A 292 -1.94 21.59 9.81
C THR A 292 -1.03 22.13 8.70
N MET A 293 -0.74 21.29 7.70
CA MET A 293 0.03 21.73 6.52
C MET A 293 -0.66 22.85 5.74
N ASP A 294 -1.95 23.00 5.89
CA ASP A 294 -2.70 24.07 5.25
C ASP A 294 -2.34 25.44 5.85
N ASN A 295 -2.03 25.46 7.14
CA ASN A 295 -1.53 26.68 7.79
C ASN A 295 -0.13 27.08 7.31
N ALA A 296 0.68 26.12 6.83
CA ALA A 296 2.01 26.38 6.29
C ALA A 296 2.00 26.98 4.86
N ARG A 297 0.85 26.99 4.21
CA ARG A 297 0.66 27.59 2.86
C ARG A 297 0.20 29.02 2.90
N PHE A 298 0.04 29.57 4.06
CA PHE A 298 -0.37 30.96 4.32
C PHE A 298 0.69 31.97 3.88
#